data_a18bcf081960f762b63943fa9f067645
#
_entry.id   a18bcf081960f762b63943fa9f067645
#
_cell.length_a   1.000
_cell.length_b   1.000
_cell.length_c   1.000
_cell.angle_alpha   90.00
_cell.angle_beta   90.00
_cell.angle_gamma   90.00
#
_symmetry.space_group_name_H-M   'P 1'
#
loop_
_entity.id
_entity.type
_entity.pdbx_description
1 polymer ?
#
loop_
_entity_poly.entity_id
_entity_poly.type
_entity_poly.pdbx_seq_one_letter_code
_entity_poly.pdbx_strand_id
1 'polypeptide(L)'
;IINFILVGISLYEYEKVCECLAGDFAALPGLVSKHWLANEENNTYGGVYIWETEEAMQNYLESELFHGVGANPALANAESKEFEVIEALSEITRGI
;
A
#
# COMPACT_ATOMS: atom_id res chain seq x y z
N ILE A 1 -4.21 3.02 4.39
CA ILE A 1 -3.82 3.77 3.17
C ILE A 1 -2.40 4.27 3.36
N ILE A 2 -1.55 3.97 2.41
CA ILE A 2 -0.17 4.45 2.39
C ILE A 2 0.01 5.29 1.16
N ASN A 3 0.52 6.51 1.32
CA ASN A 3 0.79 7.44 0.21
C ASN A 3 2.23 7.96 0.29
N PHE A 4 2.81 8.26 -0.87
CA PHE A 4 4.13 8.87 -1.02
C PHE A 4 4.22 9.57 -2.37
N ILE A 5 5.29 10.32 -2.57
CA ILE A 5 5.60 10.96 -3.85
C ILE A 5 6.80 10.26 -4.49
N LEU A 6 6.91 10.38 -5.81
CA LEU A 6 8.08 9.85 -6.54
C LEU A 6 9.11 10.97 -6.72
N VAL A 7 10.38 10.64 -6.48
CA VAL A 7 11.51 11.54 -6.66
C VAL A 7 12.58 10.84 -7.48
N GLY A 8 12.87 11.39 -8.64
CA GLY A 8 13.95 10.90 -9.49
C GLY A 8 13.65 9.64 -10.31
N ILE A 9 12.41 9.13 -10.27
CA ILE A 9 11.97 8.02 -11.11
C ILE A 9 10.64 8.35 -11.79
N SER A 10 10.42 7.75 -12.96
CA SER A 10 9.16 7.90 -13.69
C SER A 10 8.09 6.94 -13.18
N LEU A 11 6.82 7.19 -13.56
CA LEU A 11 5.74 6.27 -13.29
C LEU A 11 6.02 4.89 -13.90
N TYR A 12 6.58 4.86 -15.11
CA TYR A 12 6.94 3.60 -15.77
C TYR A 12 7.95 2.79 -14.94
N GLU A 13 8.99 3.44 -14.45
CA GLU A 13 10.01 2.80 -13.61
C GLU A 13 9.40 2.31 -12.28
N TYR A 14 8.53 3.12 -11.68
CA TYR A 14 7.83 2.76 -10.47
C TYR A 14 6.94 1.52 -10.68
N GLU A 15 6.18 1.48 -11.78
CA GLU A 15 5.34 0.32 -12.10
C GLU A 15 6.15 -0.96 -12.28
N LYS A 16 7.36 -0.85 -12.85
CA LYS A 16 8.26 -2.01 -12.98
C LYS A 16 8.71 -2.55 -11.63
N VAL A 17 9.02 -1.65 -10.70
CA VAL A 17 9.37 -2.04 -9.33
C VAL A 17 8.17 -2.72 -8.66
N CYS A 18 6.97 -2.18 -8.83
CA CYS A 18 5.74 -2.74 -8.27
C CYS A 18 5.46 -4.15 -8.82
N GLU A 19 5.66 -4.37 -10.11
CA GLU A 19 5.49 -5.69 -10.72
C GLU A 19 6.41 -6.73 -10.07
N CYS A 20 7.63 -6.35 -9.76
CA CYS A 20 8.59 -7.24 -9.09
C CYS A 20 8.18 -7.57 -7.65
N LEU A 21 7.49 -6.66 -6.97
CA LEU A 21 7.11 -6.80 -5.57
C LEU A 21 5.69 -7.34 -5.37
N ALA A 22 4.85 -7.32 -6.41
CA ALA A 22 3.44 -7.66 -6.28
C ALA A 22 3.22 -9.06 -5.67
N GLY A 23 4.03 -10.03 -6.04
CA GLY A 23 3.96 -11.37 -5.48
C GLY A 23 4.27 -11.41 -3.98
N ASP A 24 5.23 -10.61 -3.53
CA ASP A 24 5.59 -10.52 -2.12
C ASP A 24 4.45 -9.91 -1.30
N PHE A 25 3.80 -8.87 -1.84
CA PHE A 25 2.62 -8.30 -1.20
C PHE A 25 1.47 -9.29 -1.15
N ALA A 26 1.22 -10.02 -2.24
CA ALA A 26 0.14 -11.01 -2.29
C ALA A 26 0.33 -12.14 -1.26
N ALA A 27 1.56 -12.42 -0.89
CA ALA A 27 1.90 -13.45 0.09
C ALA A 27 1.85 -12.97 1.54
N LEU A 28 1.58 -11.69 1.80
CA LEU A 28 1.53 -11.15 3.17
C LEU A 28 0.40 -11.80 3.98
N PRO A 29 0.71 -12.30 5.19
CA PRO A 29 -0.31 -12.91 6.05
C PRO A 29 -1.41 -11.91 6.41
N GLY A 30 -2.67 -12.32 6.22
CA GLY A 30 -3.83 -11.52 6.58
C GLY A 30 -4.18 -10.40 5.59
N LEU A 31 -3.46 -10.26 4.49
CA LEU A 31 -3.83 -9.30 3.46
C LEU A 31 -5.04 -9.83 2.66
N VAL A 32 -6.15 -9.12 2.73
CA VAL A 32 -7.36 -9.45 1.95
C VAL A 32 -7.22 -8.93 0.53
N SER A 33 -6.85 -7.66 0.40
CA SER A 33 -6.65 -7.03 -0.90
C SER A 33 -5.74 -5.82 -0.80
N LYS A 34 -5.12 -5.50 -1.92
CA LYS A 34 -4.34 -4.26 -2.07
C LYS A 34 -4.68 -3.64 -3.42
N HIS A 35 -5.02 -2.35 -3.38
CA HIS A 35 -5.18 -1.54 -4.59
C HIS A 35 -4.00 -0.60 -4.70
N TRP A 36 -3.32 -0.65 -5.82
CA TRP A 36 -2.18 0.23 -6.13
C TRP A 36 -2.71 1.56 -6.64
N LEU A 37 -2.24 2.66 -6.08
CA LEU A 37 -2.74 4.00 -6.36
C LEU A 37 -1.74 4.82 -7.16
N ALA A 38 -2.25 5.60 -8.12
CA ALA A 38 -1.43 6.52 -8.89
C ALA A 38 -2.23 7.80 -9.18
N ASN A 39 -1.64 8.95 -8.91
CA ASN A 39 -2.14 10.25 -9.31
C ASN A 39 -0.95 11.06 -9.85
N GLU A 40 -0.74 11.01 -11.16
CA GLU A 40 0.38 11.69 -11.80
C GLU A 40 0.30 13.20 -11.64
N GLU A 41 -0.89 13.77 -11.71
CA GLU A 41 -1.12 15.21 -11.60
C GLU A 41 -0.58 15.78 -10.28
N ASN A 42 -0.81 15.05 -9.18
CA ASN A 42 -0.37 15.44 -7.84
C ASN A 42 0.92 14.73 -7.41
N ASN A 43 1.51 13.93 -8.28
CA ASN A 43 2.68 13.11 -7.96
C ASN A 43 2.49 12.29 -6.67
N THR A 44 1.29 11.71 -6.49
CA THR A 44 0.94 10.94 -5.29
C THR A 44 0.65 9.49 -5.67
N TYR A 45 1.31 8.57 -5.00
CA TYR A 45 1.23 7.13 -5.27
C TYR A 45 1.07 6.37 -3.96
N GLY A 46 0.82 5.09 -4.04
CA GLY A 46 0.72 4.27 -2.85
C GLY A 46 -0.23 3.09 -2.99
N GLY A 47 -0.91 2.75 -1.91
CA GLY A 47 -1.85 1.65 -1.91
C GLY A 47 -2.94 1.76 -0.86
N VAL A 48 -4.07 1.16 -1.16
CA VAL A 48 -5.13 0.89 -0.18
C VAL A 48 -5.03 -0.59 0.17
N TYR A 49 -4.86 -0.89 1.44
CA TYR A 49 -4.69 -2.24 1.94
C TYR A 49 -5.89 -2.60 2.81
N ILE A 50 -6.47 -3.76 2.56
CA ILE A 50 -7.51 -4.33 3.42
C ILE A 50 -6.91 -5.55 4.13
N TRP A 51 -6.98 -5.57 5.46
CA TRP A 51 -6.42 -6.61 6.30
C TRP A 51 -7.51 -7.39 7.03
N GLU A 52 -7.29 -8.68 7.26
CA GLU A 52 -8.21 -9.51 8.06
C GLU A 52 -8.28 -9.06 9.51
N THR A 53 -7.15 -8.61 10.07
CA THR A 53 -7.03 -8.19 11.47
C THR A 53 -6.11 -6.99 11.59
N GLU A 54 -6.27 -6.24 12.69
CA GLU A 54 -5.36 -5.16 13.04
C GLU A 54 -3.93 -5.68 13.27
N GLU A 55 -3.81 -6.86 13.86
CA GLU A 55 -2.51 -7.49 14.09
C GLU A 55 -1.75 -7.73 12.78
N ALA A 56 -2.44 -8.22 11.74
CA ALA A 56 -1.83 -8.42 10.43
C ALA A 56 -1.31 -7.10 9.84
N MET A 57 -2.08 -6.02 9.99
CA MET A 57 -1.68 -4.69 9.57
C MET A 57 -0.44 -4.22 10.32
N GLN A 58 -0.43 -4.35 11.64
CA GLN A 58 0.71 -3.94 12.46
C GLN A 58 1.97 -4.74 12.11
N ASN A 59 1.83 -6.04 11.88
CA ASN A 59 2.95 -6.87 11.46
C ASN A 59 3.54 -6.41 10.12
N TYR A 60 2.71 -5.98 9.18
CA TYR A 60 3.19 -5.40 7.92
C TYR A 60 3.94 -4.10 8.16
N LEU A 61 3.40 -3.20 8.98
CA LEU A 61 4.03 -1.90 9.26
C LEU A 61 5.40 -2.06 9.96
N GLU A 62 5.62 -3.17 10.65
CA GLU A 62 6.90 -3.52 11.28
C GLU A 62 7.80 -4.35 10.37
N SER A 63 7.33 -4.77 9.20
CA SER A 63 8.06 -5.66 8.30
C SER A 63 9.20 -4.96 7.56
N GLU A 64 10.18 -5.75 7.11
CA GLU A 64 11.26 -5.26 6.25
C GLU A 64 10.74 -4.72 4.92
N LEU A 65 9.67 -5.31 4.38
CA LEU A 65 9.04 -4.88 3.14
C LEU A 65 8.55 -3.44 3.24
N PHE A 66 7.85 -3.10 4.33
CA PHE A 66 7.38 -1.73 4.57
C PHE A 66 8.53 -0.78 4.90
N HIS A 67 9.50 -1.22 5.70
CA HIS A 67 10.68 -0.41 6.02
C HIS A 67 11.49 -0.09 4.77
N GLY A 68 11.55 -1.02 3.81
CA GLY A 68 12.18 -0.78 2.51
C GLY A 68 11.48 0.32 1.71
N VAL A 69 10.16 0.38 1.77
CA VAL A 69 9.39 1.47 1.15
C VAL A 69 9.73 2.81 1.79
N GLY A 70 9.70 2.88 3.12
CA GLY A 70 9.99 4.13 3.84
C GLY A 70 11.44 4.60 3.72
N ALA A 71 12.38 3.68 3.53
CA ALA A 71 13.80 3.99 3.38
C ALA A 71 14.22 4.32 1.95
N ASN A 72 13.38 4.05 0.95
CA ASN A 72 13.71 4.28 -0.45
C ASN A 72 13.64 5.78 -0.77
N PRO A 73 14.76 6.43 -1.16
CA PRO A 73 14.77 7.87 -1.42
C PRO A 73 13.92 8.27 -2.64
N ALA A 74 13.59 7.34 -3.53
CA ALA A 74 12.70 7.59 -4.66
C ALA A 74 11.22 7.65 -4.23
N LEU A 75 10.88 7.19 -3.02
CA LEU A 75 9.53 7.18 -2.45
C LEU A 75 9.52 8.10 -1.23
N ALA A 76 9.37 9.40 -1.47
CA ALA A 76 9.51 10.41 -0.42
C ALA A 76 8.17 10.73 0.25
N ASN A 77 8.26 11.27 1.47
CA ASN A 77 7.10 11.73 2.24
C ASN A 77 6.05 10.64 2.47
N ALA A 78 6.49 9.42 2.74
CA ALA A 78 5.58 8.30 2.99
C ALA A 78 4.70 8.59 4.21
N GLU A 79 3.39 8.46 4.02
CA GLU A 79 2.38 8.62 5.07
C GLU A 79 1.53 7.37 5.15
N SER A 80 1.15 6.98 6.37
CA SER A 80 0.26 5.85 6.61
C SER A 80 -0.95 6.34 7.41
N LYS A 81 -2.15 5.99 6.95
CA LYS A 81 -3.41 6.27 7.64
C LYS A 81 -4.16 4.97 7.86
N GLU A 82 -4.64 4.78 9.08
CA GLU A 82 -5.31 3.56 9.51
C GLU A 82 -6.78 3.84 9.78
N PHE A 83 -7.64 2.92 9.34
CA PHE A 83 -9.07 3.03 9.53
C PHE A 83 -9.64 1.65 9.84
N GLU A 84 -10.69 1.63 10.66
CA GLU A 84 -11.50 0.45 10.83
C GLU A 84 -12.51 0.35 9.68
N VAL A 85 -12.68 -0.85 9.11
CA VAL A 85 -13.70 -1.09 8.08
C VAL A 85 -15.02 -1.42 8.77
N ILE A 86 -16.08 -0.69 8.43
CA ILE A 86 -17.43 -1.01 8.91
C ILE A 86 -17.96 -2.15 8.05
N GLU A 87 -17.79 -3.37 8.51
CA GLU A 87 -18.03 -4.58 7.72
C GLU A 87 -19.44 -4.69 7.17
N ALA A 88 -20.46 -4.47 8.01
CA ALA A 88 -21.85 -4.61 7.60
C ALA A 88 -22.24 -3.68 6.44
N LEU A 89 -21.76 -2.43 6.47
CA LEU A 89 -22.01 -1.47 5.40
C LEU A 89 -21.17 -1.75 4.16
N SER A 90 -19.92 -2.17 4.39
CA SER A 90 -18.99 -2.47 3.29
C SER A 90 -19.43 -3.70 2.49
N GLU A 91 -20.04 -4.69 3.12
CA GLU A 91 -20.62 -5.84 2.44
C GLU A 91 -21.74 -5.43 1.48
N ILE A 92 -22.63 -4.51 1.91
CA ILE A 92 -23.74 -4.02 1.08
C ILE A 92 -23.21 -3.38 -0.20
N THR A 93 -22.11 -2.67 -0.11
CA THR A 93 -21.50 -1.97 -1.24
C THR A 93 -20.40 -2.77 -1.92
N ARG A 94 -20.27 -4.05 -1.59
CA ARG A 94 -19.29 -4.98 -2.16
C ARG A 94 -17.83 -4.57 -1.90
N GLY A 95 -17.56 -3.92 -0.77
CA GLY A 95 -16.22 -3.53 -0.35
C GLY A 95 -15.42 -4.67 0.28
N ILE A 96 -16.10 -5.73 0.63
CA ILE A 96 -15.51 -6.96 1.15
C ILE A 96 -16.36 -8.17 0.74
#